data_c46df11e4c38cf18a1a8649bcded7b70
#
_entry.id   c46df11e4c38cf18a1a8649bcded7b70
#
_cell.length_a   1.000
_cell.length_b   1.000
_cell.length_c   1.000
_cell.angle_alpha   90.00
_cell.angle_beta   90.00
_cell.angle_gamma   90.00
#
_symmetry.space_group_name_H-M   'P 1'
#
loop_
_entity.id
_entity.type
_entity.pdbx_description
1 polymer ?
#
loop_
_entity_poly.entity_id
_entity_poly.type
_entity_poly.pdbx_seq_one_letter_code
_entity_poly.pdbx_strand_id
1 'polypeptide(L)'
;MEYLINVNSIKIGGKKVSFNTQSLSQEGYGGTLLSSILPYTTMQSSIYENFKSAFLKAALSMNMIRVPAVAPFEICFGSKGIDESQIGPNVPIIDFVLQSEMVKWRIYGRNSMVRVSDDVMCLGILDGGVEQKNPIVIGGYQLEDVLVQFDLDNSMVGFSSSLLIKDTSCSNFRFDSMDVQSS
;
A
#
# COMPACT_ATOMS: atom_id res chain seq x y z
N MET A 1 -19.57 2.30 -6.00
CA MET A 1 -19.56 1.20 -5.01
C MET A 1 -18.25 1.30 -4.26
N GLU A 2 -18.29 1.38 -2.94
CA GLU A 2 -17.09 1.46 -2.10
C GLU A 2 -16.81 0.09 -1.51
N TYR A 3 -15.55 -0.36 -1.62
CA TYR A 3 -15.12 -1.63 -1.04
C TYR A 3 -14.33 -1.36 0.24
N LEU A 4 -14.82 -1.89 1.34
CA LEU A 4 -14.18 -1.81 2.65
C LEU A 4 -13.53 -3.14 2.99
N ILE A 5 -12.29 -3.08 3.48
CA ILE A 5 -11.56 -4.24 3.96
C ILE A 5 -11.13 -4.03 5.40
N ASN A 6 -10.89 -5.13 6.12
CA ASN A 6 -10.37 -5.08 7.47
C ASN A 6 -8.85 -5.21 7.47
N VAL A 7 -8.16 -4.15 7.91
CA VAL A 7 -6.73 -4.19 8.21
C VAL A 7 -6.55 -4.24 9.72
N ASN A 8 -6.07 -5.37 10.23
CA ASN A 8 -5.90 -5.58 11.66
C ASN A 8 -4.62 -4.96 12.21
N SER A 9 -3.58 -4.92 11.39
CA SER A 9 -2.31 -4.27 11.76
C SER A 9 -1.48 -3.97 10.51
N ILE A 10 -0.48 -3.09 10.69
CA ILE A 10 0.52 -2.78 9.67
C ILE A 10 1.88 -3.23 10.19
N LYS A 11 2.69 -3.84 9.33
CA LYS A 11 4.10 -4.13 9.61
C LYS A 11 4.98 -3.41 8.61
N ILE A 12 6.13 -2.93 9.07
CA ILE A 12 7.15 -2.30 8.25
C ILE A 12 8.47 -3.01 8.51
N GLY A 13 9.07 -3.55 7.45
CA GLY A 13 10.28 -4.38 7.58
C GLY A 13 10.07 -5.57 8.54
N GLY A 14 8.87 -6.15 8.55
CA GLY A 14 8.47 -7.26 9.44
C GLY A 14 8.12 -6.85 10.87
N LYS A 15 8.31 -5.59 11.28
CA LYS A 15 8.00 -5.11 12.63
C LYS A 15 6.62 -4.47 12.66
N LYS A 16 5.78 -4.88 13.63
CA LYS A 16 4.44 -4.32 13.83
C LYS A 16 4.54 -2.84 14.24
N VAL A 17 3.76 -2.01 13.57
CA VAL A 17 3.60 -0.60 13.93
C VAL A 17 2.64 -0.52 15.12
N SER A 18 3.03 0.22 16.16
CA SER A 18 2.18 0.42 17.33
C SER A 18 1.18 1.54 17.04
N PHE A 19 -0.08 1.18 16.99
CA PHE A 19 -1.20 2.13 16.97
C PHE A 19 -1.96 2.01 18.28
N ASN A 20 -2.65 3.08 18.70
CA ASN A 20 -3.74 2.92 19.66
C ASN A 20 -4.77 1.98 19.01
N THR A 21 -5.05 0.86 19.63
CA THR A 21 -5.86 -0.25 19.08
C THR A 21 -7.26 0.16 18.60
N GLN A 22 -7.78 1.27 19.07
CA GLN A 22 -9.04 1.87 18.62
C GLN A 22 -8.94 2.55 17.24
N SER A 23 -7.72 2.86 16.76
CA SER A 23 -7.54 3.68 15.56
C SER A 23 -7.80 2.95 14.24
N LEU A 24 -7.61 1.63 14.18
CA LEU A 24 -7.78 0.85 12.92
C LEU A 24 -9.15 0.19 12.81
N SER A 25 -9.87 0.01 13.92
CA SER A 25 -11.16 -0.69 13.99
C SER A 25 -12.17 0.09 14.82
N GLN A 26 -12.39 1.38 14.52
CA GLN A 26 -13.46 2.13 15.19
C GLN A 26 -14.82 1.56 14.78
N GLU A 27 -15.51 0.96 15.74
CA GLU A 27 -16.93 0.64 15.59
C GLU A 27 -17.69 1.92 15.20
N GLY A 28 -18.25 1.94 13.99
CA GLY A 28 -19.04 3.04 13.44
C GLY A 28 -18.39 3.88 12.35
N TYR A 29 -17.08 3.79 12.11
CA TYR A 29 -16.42 4.36 10.93
C TYR A 29 -15.80 3.24 10.14
N GLY A 30 -16.30 3.03 8.95
CA GLY A 30 -15.97 1.91 8.07
C GLY A 30 -14.47 1.66 7.96
N GLY A 31 -14.07 0.40 7.79
CA GLY A 31 -12.70 -0.08 7.71
C GLY A 31 -11.82 0.63 6.66
N THR A 32 -10.76 -0.02 6.23
CA THR A 32 -9.90 0.49 5.17
C THR A 32 -10.65 0.49 3.84
N LEU A 33 -10.74 1.67 3.22
CA LEU A 33 -11.42 1.86 1.93
C LEU A 33 -10.46 1.57 0.78
N LEU A 34 -10.91 0.84 -0.24
CA LEU A 34 -10.20 0.73 -1.52
C LEU A 34 -10.75 1.79 -2.49
N SER A 35 -9.87 2.63 -3.02
CA SER A 35 -10.23 3.72 -3.92
C SER A 35 -9.47 3.61 -5.25
N SER A 36 -10.21 3.56 -6.34
CA SER A 36 -9.65 3.71 -7.69
C SER A 36 -9.54 5.18 -8.14
N ILE A 37 -10.04 6.12 -7.33
CA ILE A 37 -10.07 7.56 -7.65
C ILE A 37 -8.84 8.26 -7.09
N LEU A 38 -8.45 7.94 -5.85
CA LEU A 38 -7.26 8.53 -5.24
C LEU A 38 -6.00 7.89 -5.82
N PRO A 39 -5.02 8.70 -6.26
CA PRO A 39 -3.78 8.16 -6.80
C PRO A 39 -2.93 7.46 -5.73
N TYR A 40 -2.88 7.99 -4.52
CA TYR A 40 -2.03 7.49 -3.45
C TYR A 40 -2.85 7.14 -2.22
N THR A 41 -2.34 6.19 -1.44
CA THR A 41 -2.92 5.85 -0.13
C THR A 41 -2.83 7.03 0.82
N THR A 42 -3.92 7.29 1.53
CA THR A 42 -3.96 8.27 2.61
C THR A 42 -4.30 7.59 3.93
N MET A 43 -3.73 8.08 5.02
CA MET A 43 -4.01 7.63 6.37
C MET A 43 -4.46 8.81 7.22
N GLN A 44 -5.41 8.60 8.13
CA GLN A 44 -5.76 9.59 9.14
C GLN A 44 -4.49 10.02 9.90
N SER A 45 -4.35 11.31 10.23
CA SER A 45 -3.11 11.89 10.78
C SER A 45 -2.53 11.10 11.96
N SER A 46 -3.38 10.63 12.89
CA SER A 46 -2.93 9.87 14.07
C SER A 46 -2.29 8.50 13.70
N ILE A 47 -2.77 7.89 12.63
CA ILE A 47 -2.23 6.63 12.08
C ILE A 47 -0.96 6.93 11.27
N TYR A 48 -1.03 7.97 10.42
CA TYR A 48 0.08 8.39 9.57
C TYR A 48 1.34 8.73 10.38
N GLU A 49 1.24 9.46 11.48
CA GLU A 49 2.39 9.82 12.31
C GLU A 49 3.12 8.60 12.87
N ASN A 50 2.39 7.59 13.36
CA ASN A 50 2.98 6.34 13.85
C ASN A 50 3.60 5.53 12.69
N PHE A 51 2.90 5.45 11.57
CA PHE A 51 3.38 4.80 10.35
C PHE A 51 4.66 5.48 9.84
N LYS A 52 4.67 6.81 9.71
CA LYS A 52 5.81 7.62 9.29
C LYS A 52 7.03 7.37 10.17
N SER A 53 6.85 7.43 11.49
CA SER A 53 7.93 7.18 12.45
C SER A 53 8.54 5.78 12.27
N ALA A 54 7.70 4.76 12.13
CA ALA A 54 8.15 3.38 11.92
C ALA A 54 8.86 3.19 10.56
N PHE A 55 8.34 3.81 9.50
CA PHE A 55 8.95 3.74 8.16
C PHE A 55 10.31 4.42 8.14
N LEU A 56 10.43 5.61 8.70
CA LEU A 56 11.70 6.34 8.78
C LEU A 56 12.76 5.55 9.58
N LYS A 57 12.36 4.92 10.67
CA LYS A 57 13.26 4.06 11.46
C LYS A 57 13.74 2.84 10.67
N ALA A 58 12.85 2.21 9.91
CA ALA A 58 13.20 1.08 9.06
C ALA A 58 14.10 1.51 7.89
N ALA A 59 13.79 2.64 7.24
CA ALA A 59 14.59 3.22 6.17
C ALA A 59 16.02 3.57 6.63
N LEU A 60 16.14 4.15 7.83
CA LEU A 60 17.44 4.44 8.44
C LEU A 60 18.26 3.15 8.67
N SER A 61 17.63 2.07 9.10
CA SER A 61 18.32 0.78 9.27
C SER A 61 18.78 0.15 7.96
N MET A 62 18.23 0.59 6.83
CA MET A 62 18.63 0.21 5.48
C MET A 62 19.59 1.24 4.83
N ASN A 63 20.11 2.20 5.62
CA ASN A 63 21.00 3.27 5.17
C ASN A 63 20.40 4.18 4.07
N MET A 64 19.08 4.31 4.01
CA MET A 64 18.43 5.23 3.08
C MET A 64 18.69 6.68 3.50
N ILE A 65 19.15 7.49 2.56
CA ILE A 65 19.51 8.90 2.83
C ILE A 65 18.29 9.77 2.56
N ARG A 66 17.81 10.44 3.60
CA ARG A 66 16.68 11.34 3.49
C ARG A 66 17.06 12.63 2.75
N VAL A 67 16.13 13.09 1.89
CA VAL A 67 16.24 14.36 1.16
C VAL A 67 15.02 15.24 1.44
N PRO A 68 15.05 16.54 1.06
CA PRO A 68 13.89 17.42 1.23
C PRO A 68 12.61 16.84 0.59
N ALA A 69 11.47 17.13 1.23
CA ALA A 69 10.16 16.75 0.75
C ALA A 69 9.87 17.35 -0.64
N VAL A 70 9.16 16.59 -1.48
CA VAL A 70 8.69 17.02 -2.80
C VAL A 70 7.17 16.87 -2.83
N ALA A 71 6.44 17.97 -2.79
CA ALA A 71 4.98 17.96 -2.75
C ALA A 71 4.38 17.05 -3.84
N PRO A 72 3.34 16.24 -3.53
CA PRO A 72 2.62 16.17 -2.26
C PRO A 72 3.26 15.25 -1.21
N PHE A 73 4.44 14.69 -1.48
CA PHE A 73 5.08 13.69 -0.64
C PHE A 73 5.91 14.33 0.48
N GLU A 74 5.70 13.84 1.70
CA GLU A 74 6.43 14.32 2.88
C GLU A 74 7.77 13.59 3.07
N ILE A 75 7.85 12.32 2.69
CA ILE A 75 8.98 11.45 2.95
C ILE A 75 9.69 11.11 1.65
N CYS A 76 10.86 11.69 1.43
CA CYS A 76 11.67 11.47 0.23
C CYS A 76 13.09 11.02 0.57
N PHE A 77 13.68 10.24 -0.33
CA PHE A 77 15.01 9.68 -0.21
C PHE A 77 15.78 9.85 -1.52
N GLY A 78 17.10 9.99 -1.40
CA GLY A 78 17.98 9.87 -2.56
C GLY A 78 17.96 8.46 -3.11
N SER A 79 17.86 8.31 -4.44
CA SER A 79 17.83 7.01 -5.12
C SER A 79 19.18 6.33 -5.21
N LYS A 80 20.28 7.07 -5.08
CA LYS A 80 21.65 6.54 -5.16
C LYS A 80 21.93 5.56 -4.03
N GLY A 81 22.44 4.37 -4.39
CA GLY A 81 22.78 3.31 -3.43
C GLY A 81 21.59 2.46 -2.98
N ILE A 82 20.40 2.68 -3.55
CA ILE A 82 19.25 1.79 -3.37
C ILE A 82 19.20 0.85 -4.56
N ASP A 83 19.34 -0.45 -4.28
CA ASP A 83 19.26 -1.47 -5.31
C ASP A 83 17.85 -1.53 -5.92
N GLU A 84 17.79 -1.70 -7.23
CA GLU A 84 16.53 -1.89 -7.96
C GLU A 84 16.32 -3.37 -8.28
N SER A 85 15.08 -3.80 -8.22
CA SER A 85 14.66 -5.13 -8.61
C SER A 85 13.39 -5.08 -9.45
N GLN A 86 12.93 -6.23 -9.90
CA GLN A 86 11.67 -6.37 -10.63
C GLN A 86 10.44 -5.86 -9.85
N ILE A 87 10.49 -5.93 -8.52
CA ILE A 87 9.45 -5.41 -7.62
C ILE A 87 9.75 -4.00 -7.11
N GLY A 88 10.65 -3.28 -7.80
CA GLY A 88 11.04 -1.91 -7.51
C GLY A 88 12.26 -1.79 -6.59
N PRO A 89 12.48 -0.57 -6.05
CA PRO A 89 13.61 -0.29 -5.17
C PRO A 89 13.56 -1.11 -3.88
N ASN A 90 14.73 -1.52 -3.41
CA ASN A 90 14.89 -2.26 -2.16
C ASN A 90 14.73 -1.31 -0.96
N VAL A 91 13.51 -1.19 -0.47
CA VAL A 91 13.09 -0.31 0.62
C VAL A 91 12.32 -1.12 1.67
N PRO A 92 12.03 -0.54 2.85
CA PRO A 92 11.21 -1.24 3.84
C PRO A 92 9.89 -1.73 3.26
N ILE A 93 9.66 -3.03 3.33
CA ILE A 93 8.40 -3.66 2.89
C ILE A 93 7.29 -3.29 3.86
N ILE A 94 6.12 -2.95 3.33
CA ILE A 94 4.92 -2.65 4.10
C ILE A 94 3.98 -3.83 3.95
N ASP A 95 3.57 -4.45 5.06
CA ASP A 95 2.56 -5.50 5.09
C ASP A 95 1.28 -4.96 5.76
N PHE A 96 0.17 -4.97 5.04
CA PHE A 96 -1.17 -4.85 5.62
C PHE A 96 -1.65 -6.22 6.05
N VAL A 97 -1.74 -6.43 7.36
CA VAL A 97 -2.22 -7.70 7.94
C VAL A 97 -3.74 -7.67 7.97
N LEU A 98 -4.37 -8.65 7.33
CA LEU A 98 -5.81 -8.73 7.17
C LEU A 98 -6.44 -9.60 8.29
N GLN A 99 -7.13 -10.69 7.93
CA GLN A 99 -7.90 -11.48 8.89
C GLN A 99 -7.05 -12.18 9.96
N SER A 100 -5.80 -12.54 9.62
CA SER A 100 -4.87 -13.18 10.54
C SER A 100 -3.42 -12.79 10.21
N GLU A 101 -2.50 -13.08 11.13
CA GLU A 101 -1.07 -12.83 10.94
C GLU A 101 -0.47 -13.56 9.71
N MET A 102 -1.13 -14.59 9.22
CA MET A 102 -0.73 -15.34 8.04
C MET A 102 -1.25 -14.72 6.74
N VAL A 103 -2.34 -13.93 6.81
CA VAL A 103 -2.98 -13.31 5.66
C VAL A 103 -2.59 -11.84 5.62
N LYS A 104 -1.70 -11.51 4.72
CA LYS A 104 -1.21 -10.15 4.55
C LYS A 104 -1.07 -9.76 3.08
N TRP A 105 -1.39 -8.52 2.80
CA TRP A 105 -1.11 -7.89 1.53
C TRP A 105 0.21 -7.12 1.63
N ARG A 106 1.16 -7.51 0.81
CA ARG A 106 2.52 -6.97 0.82
C ARG A 106 2.70 -5.91 -0.24
N ILE A 107 3.14 -4.73 0.17
CA ILE A 107 3.47 -3.59 -0.69
C ILE A 107 5.00 -3.51 -0.82
N TYR A 108 5.48 -3.73 -2.01
CA TYR A 108 6.90 -3.64 -2.35
C TYR A 108 7.29 -2.24 -2.79
N GLY A 109 8.58 -1.99 -2.99
CA GLY A 109 9.12 -0.70 -3.40
C GLY A 109 8.46 -0.13 -4.65
N ARG A 110 8.09 -0.98 -5.63
CA ARG A 110 7.37 -0.57 -6.85
C ARG A 110 6.05 0.15 -6.53
N ASN A 111 5.32 -0.31 -5.52
CA ASN A 111 4.03 0.21 -5.13
C ASN A 111 4.08 1.11 -3.88
N SER A 112 5.25 1.28 -3.26
CA SER A 112 5.40 2.17 -2.10
C SER A 112 6.17 3.45 -2.42
N MET A 113 7.10 3.41 -3.38
CA MET A 113 7.99 4.54 -3.70
C MET A 113 7.68 5.11 -5.08
N VAL A 114 7.41 6.40 -5.12
CA VAL A 114 7.18 7.18 -6.34
C VAL A 114 8.49 7.84 -6.76
N ARG A 115 8.96 7.58 -7.97
CA ARG A 115 10.13 8.26 -8.52
C ARG A 115 9.73 9.66 -9.00
N VAL A 116 10.18 10.68 -8.31
CA VAL A 116 9.88 12.10 -8.63
C VAL A 116 10.95 12.73 -9.53
N SER A 117 12.16 12.18 -9.52
CA SER A 117 13.24 12.51 -10.44
C SER A 117 14.23 11.34 -10.53
N ASP A 118 15.29 11.48 -11.34
CA ASP A 118 16.32 10.44 -11.46
C ASP A 118 17.02 10.18 -10.12
N ASP A 119 17.18 11.20 -9.30
CA ASP A 119 17.93 11.14 -8.04
C ASP A 119 17.04 11.03 -6.79
N VAL A 120 15.70 11.14 -6.92
CA VAL A 120 14.80 11.23 -5.77
C VAL A 120 13.59 10.33 -5.93
N MET A 121 13.31 9.56 -4.90
CA MET A 121 12.08 8.78 -4.74
C MET A 121 11.39 9.16 -3.43
N CYS A 122 10.06 9.15 -3.43
CA CYS A 122 9.25 9.54 -2.28
C CYS A 122 8.24 8.46 -1.94
N LEU A 123 7.93 8.34 -0.66
CA LEU A 123 6.90 7.41 -0.20
C LEU A 123 5.51 7.88 -0.68
N GLY A 124 4.81 7.03 -1.44
CA GLY A 124 3.48 7.27 -1.99
C GLY A 124 2.35 6.97 -1.01
N ILE A 125 2.56 7.27 0.27
CA ILE A 125 1.54 7.21 1.33
C ILE A 125 1.53 8.54 2.03
N LEU A 126 0.37 9.16 2.14
CA LEU A 126 0.20 10.55 2.53
C LEU A 126 -0.63 10.69 3.80
N ASP A 127 -0.45 11.82 4.49
CA ASP A 127 -1.37 12.24 5.55
C ASP A 127 -2.69 12.69 4.93
N GLY A 128 -3.77 12.01 5.31
CA GLY A 128 -5.13 12.33 4.87
C GLY A 128 -5.84 13.36 5.74
N GLY A 129 -5.18 13.84 6.80
CA GLY A 129 -5.74 14.81 7.72
C GLY A 129 -6.52 14.20 8.88
N VAL A 130 -6.80 15.03 9.88
CA VAL A 130 -7.54 14.63 11.08
C VAL A 130 -9.02 14.35 10.82
N GLU A 131 -9.58 14.96 9.77
CA GLU A 131 -10.99 14.83 9.37
C GLU A 131 -11.25 13.65 8.43
N GLN A 132 -10.21 12.89 8.05
CA GLN A 132 -10.40 11.72 7.22
C GLN A 132 -11.27 10.67 7.94
N LYS A 133 -12.41 10.31 7.32
CA LYS A 133 -13.39 9.40 7.93
C LYS A 133 -12.86 7.96 8.05
N ASN A 134 -12.29 7.45 6.98
CA ASN A 134 -11.72 6.11 6.99
C ASN A 134 -10.30 6.15 7.55
N PRO A 135 -9.94 5.25 8.47
CA PRO A 135 -8.57 5.17 9.01
C PRO A 135 -7.50 5.15 7.93
N ILE A 136 -7.75 4.38 6.88
CA ILE A 136 -6.89 4.23 5.71
C ILE A 136 -7.75 4.23 4.46
N VAL A 137 -7.32 4.95 3.42
CA VAL A 137 -7.86 4.86 2.06
C VAL A 137 -6.74 4.44 1.14
N ILE A 138 -6.84 3.23 0.59
CA ILE A 138 -5.85 2.69 -0.34
C ILE A 138 -6.04 3.33 -1.72
N GLY A 139 -5.00 3.94 -2.25
CA GLY A 139 -5.01 4.56 -3.56
C GLY A 139 -4.57 3.64 -4.69
N GLY A 140 -4.81 4.06 -5.93
CA GLY A 140 -4.54 3.29 -7.14
C GLY A 140 -3.08 2.87 -7.30
N TYR A 141 -2.13 3.73 -6.90
CA TYR A 141 -0.70 3.43 -7.00
C TYR A 141 -0.30 2.16 -6.22
N GLN A 142 -0.90 1.93 -5.05
CA GLN A 142 -0.65 0.74 -4.26
C GLN A 142 -1.31 -0.51 -4.86
N LEU A 143 -2.34 -0.34 -5.69
CA LEU A 143 -3.08 -1.42 -6.36
C LEU A 143 -2.49 -1.81 -7.72
N GLU A 144 -1.51 -1.06 -8.25
CA GLU A 144 -0.87 -1.39 -9.52
C GLU A 144 -0.21 -2.77 -9.48
N ASP A 145 -0.38 -3.54 -10.56
CA ASP A 145 0.18 -4.89 -10.73
C ASP A 145 -0.16 -5.85 -9.57
N VAL A 146 -1.35 -5.68 -8.99
CA VAL A 146 -1.92 -6.56 -7.96
C VAL A 146 -3.30 -7.02 -8.43
N LEU A 147 -3.55 -8.33 -8.39
CA LEU A 147 -4.89 -8.87 -8.59
C LEU A 147 -5.66 -8.79 -7.27
N VAL A 148 -6.80 -8.12 -7.29
CA VAL A 148 -7.73 -8.08 -6.16
C VAL A 148 -8.96 -8.87 -6.54
N GLN A 149 -9.29 -9.88 -5.74
CA GLN A 149 -10.47 -10.73 -5.93
C GLN A 149 -11.47 -10.51 -4.81
N PHE A 150 -12.70 -10.17 -5.16
CA PHE A 150 -13.82 -10.05 -4.23
C PHE A 150 -14.69 -11.29 -4.30
N ASP A 151 -14.84 -11.98 -3.19
CA ASP A 151 -15.83 -13.05 -2.99
C ASP A 151 -16.99 -12.45 -2.18
N LEU A 152 -18.02 -12.01 -2.90
CA LEU A 152 -19.15 -11.31 -2.30
C LEU A 152 -20.04 -12.26 -1.48
N ASP A 153 -20.11 -13.52 -1.87
CA ASP A 153 -20.94 -14.51 -1.19
C ASP A 153 -20.39 -14.83 0.21
N ASN A 154 -19.06 -14.88 0.34
CA ASN A 154 -18.38 -15.16 1.59
C ASN A 154 -17.86 -13.89 2.29
N SER A 155 -18.11 -12.70 1.73
CA SER A 155 -17.62 -11.42 2.26
C SER A 155 -16.09 -11.43 2.45
N MET A 156 -15.37 -12.00 1.50
CA MET A 156 -13.91 -12.11 1.54
C MET A 156 -13.25 -11.30 0.42
N VAL A 157 -12.02 -10.86 0.68
CA VAL A 157 -11.15 -10.25 -0.33
C VAL A 157 -9.81 -10.96 -0.33
N GLY A 158 -9.33 -11.27 -1.52
CA GLY A 158 -8.00 -11.84 -1.76
C GLY A 158 -7.13 -10.83 -2.51
N PHE A 159 -5.85 -10.80 -2.15
CA PHE A 159 -4.82 -10.04 -2.87
C PHE A 159 -3.76 -11.01 -3.36
N SER A 160 -3.39 -10.88 -4.64
CA SER A 160 -2.17 -11.54 -5.12
C SER A 160 -0.93 -10.86 -4.52
N SER A 161 0.21 -11.56 -4.55
CA SER A 161 1.49 -10.87 -4.57
C SER A 161 1.60 -10.02 -5.83
N SER A 162 2.63 -9.15 -5.92
CA SER A 162 2.87 -8.39 -7.14
C SER A 162 2.95 -9.32 -8.36
N LEU A 163 2.19 -9.00 -9.41
CA LEU A 163 2.20 -9.74 -10.67
C LEU A 163 3.58 -9.71 -11.33
N LEU A 164 4.38 -8.69 -11.04
CA LEU A 164 5.75 -8.55 -11.55
C LEU A 164 6.66 -9.71 -11.11
N ILE A 165 6.40 -10.34 -9.96
CA ILE A 165 7.12 -11.55 -9.50
C ILE A 165 6.88 -12.75 -10.45
N LYS A 166 5.78 -12.69 -11.20
CA LYS A 166 5.40 -13.72 -12.19
C LYS A 166 5.70 -13.31 -13.63
N ASP A 167 6.57 -12.31 -13.82
CA ASP A 167 6.92 -11.75 -15.13
C ASP A 167 5.69 -11.27 -15.93
N THR A 168 4.66 -10.81 -15.23
CA THR A 168 3.44 -10.26 -15.83
C THR A 168 3.02 -8.98 -15.15
N SER A 169 2.07 -8.27 -15.75
CA SER A 169 1.52 -6.99 -15.25
C SER A 169 0.05 -6.87 -15.61
N CYS A 170 -0.64 -5.91 -15.01
CA CYS A 170 -2.04 -5.62 -15.36
C CYS A 170 -2.21 -5.28 -16.86
N SER A 171 -1.23 -4.63 -17.47
CA SER A 171 -1.26 -4.29 -18.91
C SER A 171 -1.18 -5.50 -19.83
N ASN A 172 -0.67 -6.63 -19.35
CA ASN A 172 -0.58 -7.88 -20.11
C ASN A 172 -1.80 -8.78 -19.93
N PHE A 173 -2.70 -8.41 -19.03
CA PHE A 173 -3.91 -9.19 -18.77
C PHE A 173 -4.90 -9.02 -19.92
N ARG A 174 -5.33 -10.14 -20.50
CA ARG A 174 -6.38 -10.19 -21.51
C ARG A 174 -7.53 -11.01 -20.96
N PHE A 175 -8.72 -10.43 -21.01
CA PHE A 175 -9.95 -11.20 -20.83
C PHE A 175 -10.21 -11.94 -22.13
N ASP A 176 -10.00 -13.24 -22.16
CA ASP A 176 -10.58 -14.05 -23.23
C ASP A 176 -12.09 -13.94 -23.11
N SER A 177 -12.74 -13.31 -24.09
CA SER A 177 -14.18 -13.35 -24.18
C SER A 177 -14.55 -14.83 -24.32
N MET A 178 -15.15 -15.40 -23.27
CA MET A 178 -15.81 -16.69 -23.43
C MET A 178 -16.87 -16.47 -24.49
N ASP A 179 -16.68 -17.09 -25.63
CA ASP A 179 -17.72 -17.22 -26.65
C ASP A 179 -18.94 -17.83 -25.98
N VAL A 180 -19.95 -17.01 -25.75
CA VAL A 180 -21.27 -17.50 -25.41
C VAL A 180 -21.75 -18.22 -26.65
N GLN A 181 -21.47 -19.54 -26.74
CA GLN A 181 -22.12 -20.39 -27.69
C GLN A 181 -23.59 -20.43 -27.32
N SER A 182 -24.35 -19.61 -28.05
CA SER A 182 -25.81 -19.71 -28.13
C SER A 182 -26.18 -21.06 -28.74
N SER A 183 -26.68 -21.95 -27.93
CA SER A 183 -27.43 -23.13 -28.35
C SER A 183 -28.89 -22.81 -28.39
#